data_0d4f2a778c859979407876bc2e7ad599
#
_entry.id   0d4f2a778c859979407876bc2e7ad599
#
_cell.length_a   1.000
_cell.length_b   1.000
_cell.length_c   1.000
_cell.angle_alpha   90.00
_cell.angle_beta   90.00
_cell.angle_gamma   90.00
#
_symmetry.space_group_name_H-M   'P 1'
#
loop_
_entity.id
_entity.type
_entity.pdbx_description
1 polymer ?
#
loop_
_entity_poly.entity_id
_entity_poly.type
_entity_poly.pdbx_seq_one_letter_code
_entity_poly.pdbx_strand_id
1 'polypeptide(L)'
;WNSKTTMGVLAPVNEEFLNSKGDDFAKATDPSSLLYNGPYLLKSIVTKSSVEFAKNPNYWDKDNVHIDKVKLSFWDGQDTSKPAENFKDGSLTAARLYPTSASFAELEKSMKDNIVYTQQDSTTYLVGTNIDRQSYKHTSKTSEEQKTSTKKALLNKDFRQAIAFGFDRTAYASQLNGQTGASKILRNIFVPPTFVQADGKNFGDMVKEKLVTYGDEWKDVNLADAQDGLYNPEKAKAEFAKAKSALQAEGVQFPIHL
;
A
#
# COMPACT_ATOMS: atom_id res chain seq x y z
N TRP A 1 8.32 -18.66 -10.12
CA TRP A 1 8.06 -19.92 -9.41
C TRP A 1 8.61 -19.85 -7.99
N ASN A 2 9.90 -19.54 -7.81
CA ASN A 2 10.54 -19.52 -6.48
C ASN A 2 9.85 -18.58 -5.48
N SER A 3 9.38 -17.40 -5.90
CA SER A 3 8.68 -16.48 -5.01
C SER A 3 7.32 -16.99 -4.51
N LYS A 4 6.69 -17.94 -5.23
CA LYS A 4 5.43 -18.56 -4.79
C LYS A 4 5.67 -19.58 -3.67
N THR A 5 6.80 -20.28 -3.68
CA THR A 5 7.13 -21.26 -2.65
C THR A 5 7.50 -20.65 -1.29
N THR A 6 7.69 -19.32 -1.24
CA THR A 6 7.90 -18.58 0.02
C THR A 6 6.59 -18.10 0.66
N MET A 7 5.45 -18.29 -0.01
CA MET A 7 4.14 -17.93 0.57
C MET A 7 3.71 -18.97 1.60
N GLY A 8 3.28 -18.51 2.77
CA GLY A 8 2.87 -19.39 3.87
C GLY A 8 1.78 -20.41 3.49
N VAL A 9 0.89 -20.05 2.56
CA VAL A 9 -0.16 -20.98 2.04
C VAL A 9 0.40 -22.19 1.28
N LEU A 10 1.66 -22.11 0.83
CA LEU A 10 2.36 -23.19 0.12
C LEU A 10 3.45 -23.83 0.98
N ALA A 11 3.50 -23.52 2.28
CA ALA A 11 4.44 -24.13 3.20
C ALA A 11 4.17 -25.64 3.31
N PRO A 12 5.20 -26.50 3.27
CA PRO A 12 5.02 -27.93 3.43
C PRO A 12 4.52 -28.26 4.85
N VAL A 13 3.63 -29.21 4.95
CA VAL A 13 3.07 -29.70 6.21
C VAL A 13 3.56 -31.12 6.44
N ASN A 14 4.02 -31.41 7.66
CA ASN A 14 4.35 -32.78 8.05
C ASN A 14 3.06 -33.53 8.35
N GLU A 15 2.79 -34.61 7.59
CA GLU A 15 1.55 -35.37 7.65
C GLU A 15 1.39 -36.08 9.02
N GLU A 16 2.44 -36.67 9.55
CA GLU A 16 2.42 -37.38 10.82
C GLU A 16 2.05 -36.41 11.97
N PHE A 17 2.68 -35.22 11.96
CA PHE A 17 2.38 -34.20 12.97
C PHE A 17 0.95 -33.67 12.83
N LEU A 18 0.49 -33.39 11.60
CA LEU A 18 -0.88 -32.97 11.33
C LEU A 18 -1.88 -33.99 11.90
N ASN A 19 -1.68 -35.27 11.58
CA ASN A 19 -2.56 -36.34 12.05
C ASN A 19 -2.50 -36.52 13.57
N SER A 20 -1.33 -36.32 14.19
CA SER A 20 -1.17 -36.41 15.65
C SER A 20 -1.89 -35.29 16.43
N LYS A 21 -2.05 -34.12 15.80
CA LYS A 21 -2.71 -32.95 16.41
C LYS A 21 -4.18 -32.84 16.05
N GLY A 22 -4.61 -33.38 14.92
CA GLY A 22 -5.99 -33.30 14.45
C GLY A 22 -6.50 -31.86 14.45
N ASP A 23 -7.61 -31.61 15.11
CA ASP A 23 -8.25 -30.28 15.20
C ASP A 23 -7.43 -29.25 15.99
N ASP A 24 -6.42 -29.69 16.74
CA ASP A 24 -5.51 -28.78 17.45
C ASP A 24 -4.33 -28.32 16.61
N PHE A 25 -4.15 -28.87 15.41
CA PHE A 25 -3.08 -28.44 14.50
C PHE A 25 -3.15 -26.94 14.20
N ALA A 26 -2.01 -26.28 14.29
CA ALA A 26 -1.82 -24.84 13.98
C ALA A 26 -2.67 -23.88 14.85
N LYS A 27 -3.16 -24.29 16.02
CA LYS A 27 -3.73 -23.36 17.00
C LYS A 27 -2.64 -22.45 17.55
N ALA A 28 -2.62 -21.20 17.10
CA ALA A 28 -1.55 -20.23 17.43
C ALA A 28 -1.44 -19.95 18.94
N THR A 29 -2.49 -20.18 19.71
CA THR A 29 -2.49 -20.04 21.19
C THR A 29 -1.76 -21.16 21.91
N ASP A 30 -1.50 -22.30 21.23
CA ASP A 30 -0.72 -23.41 21.75
C ASP A 30 0.56 -23.61 20.91
N PRO A 31 1.72 -23.16 21.38
CA PRO A 31 2.99 -23.35 20.66
C PRO A 31 3.32 -24.81 20.31
N SER A 32 2.79 -25.77 21.08
CA SER A 32 3.02 -27.21 20.83
C SER A 32 2.19 -27.77 19.66
N SER A 33 1.23 -27.01 19.16
CA SER A 33 0.41 -27.37 17.99
C SER A 33 1.08 -27.00 16.65
N LEU A 34 2.25 -26.40 16.70
CA LEU A 34 3.00 -25.89 15.54
C LEU A 34 4.31 -26.62 15.36
N LEU A 35 4.71 -26.89 14.12
CA LEU A 35 6.08 -27.26 13.76
C LEU A 35 6.82 -26.06 13.20
N TYR A 36 8.12 -26.01 13.48
CA TYR A 36 8.96 -24.88 13.15
C TYR A 36 10.15 -25.30 12.33
N ASN A 37 10.33 -24.69 11.17
CA ASN A 37 11.55 -24.80 10.35
C ASN A 37 12.28 -23.45 10.23
N GLY A 38 11.76 -22.41 10.85
CA GLY A 38 12.32 -21.06 10.84
C GLY A 38 13.29 -20.80 12.00
N PRO A 39 13.89 -19.59 12.03
CA PRO A 39 14.90 -19.21 13.02
C PRO A 39 14.35 -19.04 14.44
N TYR A 40 13.03 -18.96 14.61
CA TYR A 40 12.40 -18.74 15.91
C TYR A 40 11.26 -19.72 16.17
N LEU A 41 11.08 -20.02 17.47
CA LEU A 41 9.97 -20.79 18.03
C LEU A 41 9.02 -19.81 18.72
N LEU A 42 7.72 -19.96 18.50
CA LEU A 42 6.71 -19.28 19.30
C LEU A 42 6.74 -19.83 20.73
N LYS A 43 6.84 -18.95 21.71
CA LYS A 43 6.84 -19.32 23.13
C LYS A 43 5.52 -19.03 23.80
N SER A 44 4.93 -17.88 23.52
CA SER A 44 3.62 -17.50 24.09
C SER A 44 2.91 -16.46 23.23
N ILE A 45 1.58 -16.51 23.29
CA ILE A 45 0.69 -15.43 22.85
C ILE A 45 -0.22 -15.07 24.01
N VAL A 46 -0.14 -13.83 24.46
CA VAL A 46 -1.06 -13.27 25.45
C VAL A 46 -1.91 -12.22 24.76
N THR A 47 -3.19 -12.51 24.63
CA THR A 47 -4.15 -11.66 23.91
C THR A 47 -4.13 -10.23 24.43
N LYS A 48 -4.04 -9.25 23.51
CA LYS A 48 -3.93 -7.81 23.80
C LYS A 48 -2.76 -7.44 24.73
N SER A 49 -1.71 -8.24 24.76
CA SER A 49 -0.51 -7.97 25.56
C SER A 49 0.77 -8.21 24.77
N SER A 50 1.11 -9.47 24.45
CA SER A 50 2.38 -9.73 23.77
C SER A 50 2.39 -11.07 23.02
N VAL A 51 3.32 -11.15 22.05
CA VAL A 51 3.75 -12.41 21.42
C VAL A 51 5.25 -12.55 21.65
N GLU A 52 5.68 -13.70 22.15
CA GLU A 52 7.09 -13.95 22.46
C GLU A 52 7.63 -15.12 21.64
N PHE A 53 8.83 -14.92 21.12
CA PHE A 53 9.57 -15.90 20.36
C PHE A 53 10.96 -16.12 21.00
N ALA A 54 11.50 -17.33 20.84
CA ALA A 54 12.86 -17.66 21.21
C ALA A 54 13.59 -18.25 20.01
N LYS A 55 14.91 -18.08 19.95
CA LYS A 55 15.78 -18.68 18.94
C LYS A 55 15.54 -20.18 18.86
N ASN A 56 15.44 -20.69 17.63
CA ASN A 56 15.28 -22.12 17.36
C ASN A 56 16.68 -22.82 17.32
N PRO A 57 17.01 -23.66 18.29
CA PRO A 57 18.31 -24.32 18.31
C PRO A 57 18.52 -25.35 17.18
N ASN A 58 17.42 -25.78 16.54
CA ASN A 58 17.40 -26.74 15.45
C ASN A 58 17.33 -26.08 14.07
N TYR A 59 17.36 -24.75 14.00
CA TYR A 59 17.36 -24.05 12.73
C TYR A 59 18.67 -24.34 11.97
N TRP A 60 18.58 -24.62 10.68
CA TRP A 60 19.72 -25.01 9.85
C TRP A 60 20.83 -23.95 9.79
N ASP A 61 20.47 -22.68 9.87
CA ASP A 61 21.37 -21.53 9.82
C ASP A 61 21.40 -20.78 11.17
N LYS A 62 21.36 -21.52 12.27
CA LYS A 62 21.28 -20.95 13.62
C LYS A 62 22.45 -20.07 14.01
N ASP A 63 23.61 -20.28 13.41
CA ASP A 63 24.81 -19.51 13.74
C ASP A 63 24.74 -18.07 13.23
N ASN A 64 23.92 -17.81 12.22
CA ASN A 64 23.61 -16.47 11.72
C ASN A 64 22.39 -15.81 12.42
N VAL A 65 21.80 -16.45 13.42
CA VAL A 65 20.74 -15.88 14.23
C VAL A 65 21.33 -15.29 15.50
N HIS A 66 21.44 -13.98 15.57
CA HIS A 66 22.12 -13.25 16.65
C HIS A 66 21.19 -12.72 17.74
N ILE A 67 19.87 -12.77 17.53
CA ILE A 67 18.87 -12.32 18.51
C ILE A 67 18.25 -13.56 19.16
N ASP A 68 18.38 -13.68 20.49
CA ASP A 68 17.89 -14.85 21.20
C ASP A 68 16.39 -14.83 21.47
N LYS A 69 15.83 -13.63 21.68
CA LYS A 69 14.41 -13.45 22.02
C LYS A 69 13.83 -12.26 21.26
N VAL A 70 12.61 -12.44 20.75
CA VAL A 70 11.81 -11.38 20.15
C VAL A 70 10.50 -11.29 20.91
N LYS A 71 10.17 -10.10 21.39
CA LYS A 71 8.89 -9.80 22.04
C LYS A 71 8.17 -8.72 21.25
N LEU A 72 6.99 -9.05 20.73
CA LEU A 72 6.08 -8.08 20.13
C LEU A 72 5.10 -7.61 21.20
N SER A 73 5.08 -6.34 21.48
CA SER A 73 4.12 -5.73 22.42
C SER A 73 2.88 -5.27 21.68
N PHE A 74 1.72 -5.53 22.25
CA PHE A 74 0.47 -5.07 21.69
C PHE A 74 0.32 -3.54 21.83
N TRP A 75 -0.20 -2.94 20.80
CA TRP A 75 -0.63 -1.55 20.77
C TRP A 75 -2.00 -1.46 20.08
N ASP A 76 -2.93 -0.71 20.69
CA ASP A 76 -4.33 -0.63 20.25
C ASP A 76 -4.56 0.26 19.02
N GLY A 77 -3.52 0.98 18.58
CA GLY A 77 -3.59 1.85 17.42
C GLY A 77 -4.14 3.25 17.67
N GLN A 78 -4.52 3.59 18.91
CA GLN A 78 -5.18 4.87 19.20
C GLN A 78 -4.19 6.04 19.28
N ASP A 79 -3.13 5.90 20.03
CA ASP A 79 -2.11 6.94 20.17
C ASP A 79 -0.89 6.66 19.29
N THR A 80 -0.81 7.33 18.15
CA THR A 80 0.27 7.16 17.18
C THR A 80 1.64 7.65 17.66
N SER A 81 1.71 8.39 18.76
CA SER A 81 2.98 8.81 19.38
C SER A 81 3.57 7.73 20.28
N LYS A 82 2.73 6.86 20.87
CA LYS A 82 3.12 5.89 21.88
C LYS A 82 4.26 4.94 21.49
N PRO A 83 4.28 4.34 20.27
CA PRO A 83 5.38 3.48 19.87
C PRO A 83 6.74 4.18 19.86
N ALA A 84 6.79 5.43 19.41
CA ALA A 84 8.03 6.20 19.35
C ALA A 84 8.49 6.66 20.75
N GLU A 85 7.56 6.99 21.63
CA GLU A 85 7.87 7.29 23.06
C GLU A 85 8.47 6.08 23.75
N ASN A 86 7.90 4.89 23.57
CA ASN A 86 8.41 3.64 24.13
C ASN A 86 9.79 3.25 23.56
N PHE A 87 10.09 3.66 22.33
CA PHE A 87 11.45 3.54 21.80
C PHE A 87 12.40 4.52 22.47
N LYS A 88 11.99 5.76 22.66
CA LYS A 88 12.78 6.82 23.30
C LYS A 88 13.11 6.52 24.76
N ASP A 89 12.19 5.91 25.50
CA ASP A 89 12.39 5.52 26.91
C ASP A 89 13.09 4.17 27.08
N GLY A 90 13.38 3.46 25.97
CA GLY A 90 14.07 2.17 25.98
C GLY A 90 13.17 0.96 26.24
N SER A 91 11.85 1.14 26.36
CA SER A 91 10.89 0.03 26.52
C SER A 91 10.78 -0.82 25.26
N LEU A 92 11.06 -0.24 24.09
CA LEU A 92 11.13 -0.92 22.79
C LEU A 92 12.50 -0.73 22.15
N THR A 93 13.04 -1.76 21.54
CA THR A 93 14.29 -1.69 20.76
C THR A 93 14.06 -1.28 19.31
N ALA A 94 12.83 -1.41 18.82
CA ALA A 94 12.39 -0.93 17.52
C ALA A 94 10.90 -0.58 17.60
N ALA A 95 10.50 0.49 16.90
CA ALA A 95 9.12 0.95 16.88
C ALA A 95 8.79 1.58 15.53
N ARG A 96 7.52 1.52 15.13
CA ARG A 96 7.05 2.26 13.97
C ARG A 96 6.88 3.74 14.35
N LEU A 97 7.50 4.61 13.59
CA LEU A 97 7.26 6.05 13.67
C LEU A 97 6.18 6.43 12.66
N TYR A 98 5.12 7.09 13.14
CA TYR A 98 4.01 7.51 12.30
C TYR A 98 4.17 8.98 11.90
N PRO A 99 4.31 9.29 10.59
CA PRO A 99 4.48 10.67 10.14
C PRO A 99 3.29 11.59 10.44
N THR A 100 2.15 11.01 10.77
CA THR A 100 0.93 11.73 11.17
C THR A 100 0.84 11.97 12.68
N SER A 101 1.77 11.44 13.48
CA SER A 101 1.78 11.70 14.93
C SER A 101 2.20 13.14 15.24
N ALA A 102 1.66 13.70 16.32
CA ALA A 102 2.00 15.05 16.73
C ALA A 102 3.49 15.21 17.07
N SER A 103 4.15 14.14 17.54
CA SER A 103 5.57 14.12 17.88
C SER A 103 6.51 13.90 16.69
N PHE A 104 5.99 13.63 15.47
CA PHE A 104 6.83 13.24 14.34
C PHE A 104 7.93 14.25 14.01
N ALA A 105 7.59 15.54 13.89
CA ALA A 105 8.55 16.57 13.50
C ALA A 105 9.68 16.77 14.52
N GLU A 106 9.36 16.64 15.81
CA GLU A 106 10.36 16.68 16.88
C GLU A 106 11.28 15.46 16.83
N LEU A 107 10.71 14.27 16.71
CA LEU A 107 11.45 13.01 16.66
C LEU A 107 12.30 12.89 15.39
N GLU A 108 11.78 13.32 14.23
CA GLU A 108 12.54 13.36 12.98
C GLU A 108 13.79 14.22 13.13
N LYS A 109 13.71 15.32 13.89
CA LYS A 109 14.84 16.21 14.13
C LYS A 109 15.79 15.67 15.20
N SER A 110 15.26 15.21 16.34
CA SER A 110 16.05 14.83 17.52
C SER A 110 16.62 13.42 17.44
N MET A 111 16.02 12.53 16.67
CA MET A 111 16.39 11.12 16.54
C MET A 111 16.68 10.71 15.09
N LYS A 112 17.13 11.64 14.27
CA LYS A 112 17.36 11.44 12.82
C LYS A 112 18.16 10.17 12.51
N ASP A 113 19.21 9.91 13.29
CA ASP A 113 20.11 8.76 13.05
C ASP A 113 19.47 7.40 13.42
N ASN A 114 18.37 7.42 14.16
CA ASN A 114 17.60 6.22 14.52
C ASN A 114 16.45 5.93 13.54
N ILE A 115 16.12 6.86 12.63
CA ILE A 115 15.02 6.70 11.69
C ILE A 115 15.50 5.98 10.43
N VAL A 116 14.90 4.83 10.17
CA VAL A 116 15.16 4.04 8.97
C VAL A 116 13.92 4.05 8.08
N TYR A 117 14.07 4.52 6.84
CA TYR A 117 13.07 4.35 5.81
C TYR A 117 13.26 3.01 5.13
N THR A 118 12.24 2.16 5.18
CA THR A 118 12.28 0.86 4.49
C THR A 118 12.27 1.05 2.97
N GLN A 119 12.75 0.05 2.25
CA GLN A 119 12.64 0.03 0.80
C GLN A 119 11.17 -0.06 0.38
N GLN A 120 10.86 0.46 -0.81
CA GLN A 120 9.57 0.25 -1.44
C GLN A 120 9.37 -1.24 -1.70
N ASP A 121 8.21 -1.76 -1.27
CA ASP A 121 7.79 -3.11 -1.65
C ASP A 121 7.14 -3.13 -3.04
N SER A 122 6.69 -4.30 -3.48
CA SER A 122 6.00 -4.47 -4.75
C SER A 122 4.52 -4.05 -4.71
N THR A 123 4.02 -3.62 -3.55
CA THR A 123 2.61 -3.25 -3.37
C THR A 123 2.34 -1.88 -3.98
N THR A 124 1.30 -1.78 -4.78
CA THR A 124 0.83 -0.51 -5.34
C THR A 124 -0.60 -0.25 -4.87
N TYR A 125 -0.78 0.87 -4.18
CA TYR A 125 -2.11 1.38 -3.82
C TYR A 125 -2.61 2.30 -4.93
N LEU A 126 -3.86 2.14 -5.31
CA LEU A 126 -4.45 2.89 -6.40
C LEU A 126 -5.89 3.29 -6.09
N VAL A 127 -6.35 4.35 -6.73
CA VAL A 127 -7.77 4.69 -6.83
C VAL A 127 -8.24 4.25 -8.20
N GLY A 128 -9.17 3.29 -8.23
CA GLY A 128 -9.77 2.78 -9.46
C GLY A 128 -11.18 3.30 -9.65
N THR A 129 -11.57 3.55 -10.90
CA THR A 129 -12.96 3.88 -11.25
C THR A 129 -13.71 2.62 -11.66
N ASN A 130 -14.88 2.37 -11.05
CA ASN A 130 -15.73 1.26 -11.48
C ASN A 130 -16.59 1.69 -12.68
N ILE A 131 -16.12 1.35 -13.87
CA ILE A 131 -16.78 1.69 -15.15
C ILE A 131 -17.94 0.77 -15.50
N ASP A 132 -18.06 -0.37 -14.84
CA ASP A 132 -19.15 -1.33 -15.06
C ASP A 132 -19.81 -1.75 -13.74
N ARG A 133 -20.29 -0.76 -13.02
CA ARG A 133 -20.95 -0.96 -11.72
C ARG A 133 -22.28 -1.71 -11.88
N GLN A 134 -22.40 -2.84 -11.17
CA GLN A 134 -23.60 -3.68 -11.18
C GLN A 134 -24.53 -3.42 -9.99
N SER A 135 -24.04 -2.82 -8.92
CA SER A 135 -24.83 -2.54 -7.71
C SER A 135 -24.55 -1.16 -7.14
N TYR A 136 -25.60 -0.47 -6.75
CA TYR A 136 -25.57 0.85 -6.12
C TYR A 136 -25.95 0.83 -4.62
N LYS A 137 -26.05 -0.38 -4.03
CA LYS A 137 -26.50 -0.57 -2.64
C LYS A 137 -25.71 0.25 -1.61
N HIS A 138 -24.43 0.49 -1.86
CA HIS A 138 -23.52 1.18 -0.94
C HIS A 138 -23.08 2.55 -1.48
N THR A 139 -23.94 3.23 -2.23
CA THR A 139 -23.64 4.55 -2.77
C THR A 139 -24.71 5.55 -2.34
N SER A 140 -24.38 6.84 -2.41
CA SER A 140 -25.32 7.93 -2.17
C SER A 140 -26.24 8.24 -3.37
N LYS A 141 -26.12 7.50 -4.48
CA LYS A 141 -26.91 7.70 -5.69
C LYS A 141 -28.31 7.09 -5.52
N THR A 142 -29.31 7.94 -5.48
CA THR A 142 -30.70 7.54 -5.23
C THR A 142 -31.57 7.47 -6.48
N SER A 143 -31.29 8.31 -7.49
CA SER A 143 -32.06 8.32 -8.73
C SER A 143 -31.38 7.57 -9.87
N GLU A 144 -32.19 7.05 -10.81
CA GLU A 144 -31.66 6.41 -12.03
C GLU A 144 -30.90 7.39 -12.92
N GLU A 145 -31.29 8.66 -12.90
CA GLU A 145 -30.57 9.72 -13.60
C GLU A 145 -29.16 9.90 -13.05
N GLN A 146 -28.97 9.96 -11.73
CA GLN A 146 -27.64 10.03 -11.10
C GLN A 146 -26.78 8.81 -11.44
N LYS A 147 -27.35 7.61 -11.41
CA LYS A 147 -26.65 6.37 -11.76
C LYS A 147 -26.19 6.38 -13.22
N THR A 148 -27.10 6.72 -14.13
CA THR A 148 -26.84 6.77 -15.56
C THR A 148 -25.82 7.85 -15.92
N SER A 149 -25.97 9.05 -15.38
CA SER A 149 -25.04 10.17 -15.57
C SER A 149 -23.64 9.85 -15.08
N THR A 150 -23.53 9.24 -13.89
CA THR A 150 -22.21 8.79 -13.37
C THR A 150 -21.59 7.71 -14.24
N LYS A 151 -22.37 6.72 -14.68
CA LYS A 151 -21.86 5.65 -15.57
C LYS A 151 -21.33 6.24 -16.89
N LYS A 152 -22.09 7.13 -17.53
CA LYS A 152 -21.64 7.79 -18.76
C LYS A 152 -20.39 8.63 -18.54
N ALA A 153 -20.33 9.40 -17.45
CA ALA A 153 -19.15 10.19 -17.11
C ALA A 153 -17.91 9.32 -16.89
N LEU A 154 -18.03 8.23 -16.14
CA LEU A 154 -16.91 7.32 -15.91
C LEU A 154 -16.47 6.53 -17.15
N LEU A 155 -17.34 6.33 -18.15
CA LEU A 155 -17.00 5.75 -19.45
C LEU A 155 -16.29 6.77 -20.36
N ASN A 156 -16.51 8.08 -20.15
CA ASN A 156 -15.84 9.12 -20.94
C ASN A 156 -14.34 9.21 -20.56
N LYS A 157 -13.45 9.11 -21.55
CA LYS A 157 -12.01 9.14 -21.37
C LYS A 157 -11.56 10.48 -20.75
N ASP A 158 -12.03 11.60 -21.31
CA ASP A 158 -11.58 12.93 -20.91
C ASP A 158 -12.03 13.26 -19.48
N PHE A 159 -13.19 12.74 -19.05
CA PHE A 159 -13.64 12.85 -17.66
C PHE A 159 -12.71 12.12 -16.69
N ARG A 160 -12.27 10.89 -17.02
CA ARG A 160 -11.31 10.18 -16.19
C ARG A 160 -9.93 10.84 -16.17
N GLN A 161 -9.49 11.40 -17.31
CA GLN A 161 -8.24 12.16 -17.39
C GLN A 161 -8.31 13.44 -16.54
N ALA A 162 -9.45 14.14 -16.56
CA ALA A 162 -9.66 15.29 -15.71
C ALA A 162 -9.53 14.96 -14.22
N ILE A 163 -10.08 13.81 -13.78
CA ILE A 163 -9.91 13.32 -12.40
C ILE A 163 -8.44 13.01 -12.10
N ALA A 164 -7.76 12.32 -13.01
CA ALA A 164 -6.36 11.94 -12.82
C ALA A 164 -5.41 13.15 -12.71
N PHE A 165 -5.61 14.17 -13.55
CA PHE A 165 -4.82 15.42 -13.50
C PHE A 165 -5.25 16.36 -12.37
N GLY A 166 -6.49 16.23 -11.89
CA GLY A 166 -7.03 17.09 -10.82
C GLY A 166 -6.76 16.58 -9.41
N PHE A 167 -6.38 15.32 -9.24
CA PHE A 167 -6.17 14.71 -7.94
C PHE A 167 -4.71 14.92 -7.47
N ASP A 168 -4.52 15.81 -6.48
CA ASP A 168 -3.22 16.03 -5.84
C ASP A 168 -2.86 14.85 -4.94
N ARG A 169 -2.08 13.92 -5.49
CA ARG A 169 -1.65 12.72 -4.78
C ARG A 169 -0.59 13.03 -3.72
N THR A 170 0.18 14.10 -3.89
CA THR A 170 1.14 14.55 -2.88
C THR A 170 0.42 15.03 -1.63
N ALA A 171 -0.59 15.90 -1.79
CA ALA A 171 -1.40 16.35 -0.66
C ALA A 171 -2.12 15.18 0.03
N TYR A 172 -2.70 14.26 -0.74
CA TYR A 172 -3.34 13.06 -0.19
C TYR A 172 -2.37 12.17 0.57
N ALA A 173 -1.23 11.84 -0.03
CA ALA A 173 -0.22 10.98 0.58
C ALA A 173 0.38 11.61 1.85
N SER A 174 0.49 12.95 1.89
CA SER A 174 1.00 13.68 3.05
C SER A 174 0.12 13.53 4.29
N GLN A 175 -1.19 13.33 4.12
CA GLN A 175 -2.11 13.08 5.23
C GLN A 175 -1.82 11.75 5.95
N LEU A 176 -1.31 10.77 5.22
CA LEU A 176 -1.02 9.42 5.74
C LEU A 176 0.45 9.24 6.12
N ASN A 177 1.36 9.88 5.40
CA ASN A 177 2.81 9.63 5.47
C ASN A 177 3.64 10.87 5.83
N GLY A 178 2.99 11.99 6.17
CA GLY A 178 3.66 13.26 6.39
C GLY A 178 4.29 13.82 5.10
N GLN A 179 4.78 15.06 5.17
CA GLN A 179 5.39 15.73 4.00
C GLN A 179 6.63 14.99 3.49
N THR A 180 7.50 14.57 4.39
CA THR A 180 8.74 13.86 4.05
C THR A 180 8.48 12.47 3.46
N GLY A 181 7.47 11.76 3.96
CA GLY A 181 7.11 10.41 3.48
C GLY A 181 6.38 10.41 2.15
N ALA A 182 5.53 11.42 1.90
CA ALA A 182 4.70 11.47 0.70
C ALA A 182 5.51 11.37 -0.60
N SER A 183 6.58 12.14 -0.72
CA SER A 183 7.44 12.12 -1.92
C SER A 183 8.14 10.78 -2.15
N LYS A 184 8.31 9.95 -1.10
CA LYS A 184 9.02 8.67 -1.21
C LYS A 184 8.15 7.52 -1.70
N ILE A 185 6.83 7.62 -1.54
CA ILE A 185 5.89 6.52 -1.82
C ILE A 185 5.12 6.67 -3.12
N LEU A 186 5.14 7.86 -3.73
CA LEU A 186 4.36 8.13 -4.94
C LEU A 186 4.89 7.35 -6.14
N ARG A 187 3.97 6.73 -6.86
CA ARG A 187 4.21 6.02 -8.13
C ARG A 187 3.25 6.51 -9.19
N ASN A 188 3.74 6.58 -10.43
CA ASN A 188 2.96 7.05 -11.57
C ASN A 188 2.47 5.91 -12.48
N ILE A 189 3.00 4.71 -12.29
CA ILE A 189 2.61 3.49 -13.01
C ILE A 189 2.56 2.31 -12.04
N PHE A 190 1.83 1.24 -12.41
CA PHE A 190 1.63 0.05 -11.55
C PHE A 190 2.94 -0.69 -11.26
N VAL A 191 3.76 -0.88 -12.28
CA VAL A 191 5.08 -1.50 -12.14
C VAL A 191 6.10 -0.39 -11.99
N PRO A 192 6.95 -0.41 -10.93
CA PRO A 192 8.00 0.59 -10.79
C PRO A 192 8.84 0.70 -12.07
N PRO A 193 9.22 1.90 -12.51
CA PRO A 193 9.81 2.15 -13.85
C PRO A 193 11.03 1.31 -14.19
N THR A 194 11.85 0.98 -13.18
CA THR A 194 13.11 0.23 -13.35
C THR A 194 13.04 -1.22 -12.88
N PHE A 195 11.85 -1.68 -12.43
CA PHE A 195 11.69 -3.02 -11.86
C PHE A 195 11.76 -4.14 -12.90
N VAL A 196 11.32 -3.86 -14.12
CA VAL A 196 11.33 -4.80 -15.24
C VAL A 196 12.06 -4.15 -16.42
N GLN A 197 12.88 -4.93 -17.10
CA GLN A 197 13.53 -4.57 -18.35
C GLN A 197 13.14 -5.55 -19.45
N ALA A 198 12.97 -5.04 -20.65
CA ALA A 198 12.79 -5.83 -21.86
C ALA A 198 13.68 -5.20 -22.96
N ASP A 199 14.45 -6.05 -23.65
CA ASP A 199 15.37 -5.63 -24.73
C ASP A 199 16.32 -4.49 -24.33
N GLY A 200 16.78 -4.49 -23.08
CA GLY A 200 17.69 -3.48 -22.52
C GLY A 200 17.03 -2.14 -22.16
N LYS A 201 15.70 -1.99 -22.32
CA LYS A 201 14.95 -0.81 -21.92
C LYS A 201 14.23 -1.02 -20.61
N ASN A 202 14.17 0.00 -19.77
CA ASN A 202 13.32 -0.01 -18.57
C ASN A 202 11.84 0.04 -18.95
N PHE A 203 11.01 -0.65 -18.19
CA PHE A 203 9.56 -0.69 -18.41
C PHE A 203 8.93 0.71 -18.39
N GLY A 204 9.38 1.59 -17.50
CA GLY A 204 8.90 2.97 -17.43
C GLY A 204 9.11 3.77 -18.72
N ASP A 205 10.25 3.57 -19.38
CA ASP A 205 10.55 4.24 -20.67
C ASP A 205 9.60 3.73 -21.77
N MET A 206 9.34 2.43 -21.80
CA MET A 206 8.42 1.82 -22.77
C MET A 206 6.98 2.31 -22.54
N VAL A 207 6.54 2.44 -21.28
CA VAL A 207 5.22 3.00 -20.95
C VAL A 207 5.13 4.44 -21.40
N LYS A 208 6.16 5.25 -21.18
CA LYS A 208 6.19 6.65 -21.61
C LYS A 208 6.14 6.78 -23.12
N GLU A 209 6.96 6.02 -23.85
CA GLU A 209 6.95 5.97 -25.32
C GLU A 209 5.54 5.65 -25.85
N LYS A 210 4.83 4.74 -25.19
CA LYS A 210 3.46 4.38 -25.57
C LYS A 210 2.45 5.45 -25.18
N LEU A 211 2.59 6.02 -23.98
CA LEU A 211 1.63 6.98 -23.42
C LEU A 211 1.49 8.22 -24.31
N VAL A 212 2.59 8.76 -24.81
CA VAL A 212 2.58 9.95 -25.68
C VAL A 212 1.86 9.74 -27.01
N THR A 213 1.61 8.49 -27.39
CA THR A 213 0.82 8.16 -28.60
C THR A 213 -0.69 8.33 -28.39
N TYR A 214 -1.15 8.51 -27.16
CA TYR A 214 -2.57 8.66 -26.84
C TYR A 214 -3.06 10.12 -26.87
N GLY A 215 -2.13 11.08 -26.89
CA GLY A 215 -2.47 12.49 -27.00
C GLY A 215 -1.35 13.41 -26.52
N ASP A 216 -1.45 14.67 -26.91
CA ASP A 216 -0.45 15.70 -26.56
C ASP A 216 -0.41 16.00 -25.06
N GLU A 217 -1.51 15.77 -24.36
CA GLU A 217 -1.65 15.92 -22.91
C GLU A 217 -0.67 15.04 -22.11
N TRP A 218 -0.10 14.01 -22.74
CA TRP A 218 0.80 13.05 -22.09
C TRP A 218 2.29 13.32 -22.34
N LYS A 219 2.64 14.25 -23.22
CA LYS A 219 4.03 14.47 -23.66
C LYS A 219 4.99 14.90 -22.56
N ASP A 220 4.51 15.69 -21.60
CA ASP A 220 5.29 16.26 -20.51
C ASP A 220 5.05 15.57 -19.15
N VAL A 221 4.35 14.43 -19.14
CA VAL A 221 4.11 13.65 -17.92
C VAL A 221 5.41 12.97 -17.49
N ASN A 222 5.79 13.18 -16.23
CA ASN A 222 6.93 12.51 -15.62
C ASN A 222 6.48 11.26 -14.89
N LEU A 223 6.83 10.08 -15.39
CA LEU A 223 6.46 8.79 -14.83
C LEU A 223 7.44 8.26 -13.76
N ALA A 224 8.51 9.02 -13.44
CA ALA A 224 9.45 8.61 -12.40
C ALA A 224 8.76 8.48 -11.03
N ASP A 225 9.26 7.56 -10.21
CA ASP A 225 8.79 7.38 -8.83
C ASP A 225 9.17 8.57 -7.93
N ALA A 226 8.61 8.58 -6.73
CA ALA A 226 8.86 9.57 -5.69
C ALA A 226 8.39 11.00 -6.02
N GLN A 227 7.46 11.15 -6.94
CA GLN A 227 6.82 12.42 -7.28
C GLN A 227 5.43 12.22 -7.87
N ASP A 228 4.59 13.27 -7.84
CA ASP A 228 3.33 13.29 -8.58
C ASP A 228 3.56 13.81 -10.00
N GLY A 229 3.67 12.91 -10.96
CA GLY A 229 3.84 13.25 -12.37
C GLY A 229 2.55 13.52 -13.11
N LEU A 230 1.37 13.32 -12.48
CA LEU A 230 0.07 13.51 -13.13
C LEU A 230 -0.61 14.81 -12.71
N TYR A 231 -0.45 15.26 -11.45
CA TYR A 231 -1.18 16.43 -10.96
C TYR A 231 -0.89 17.68 -11.79
N ASN A 232 -1.90 18.18 -12.48
CA ASN A 232 -1.84 19.37 -13.30
C ASN A 232 -3.25 20.01 -13.41
N PRO A 233 -3.58 21.00 -12.56
CA PRO A 233 -4.90 21.61 -12.55
C PRO A 233 -5.35 22.23 -13.88
N GLU A 234 -4.43 22.74 -14.69
CA GLU A 234 -4.79 23.34 -15.98
C GLU A 234 -5.17 22.25 -17.00
N LYS A 235 -4.43 21.14 -17.04
CA LYS A 235 -4.84 19.98 -17.84
C LYS A 235 -6.17 19.41 -17.35
N ALA A 236 -6.37 19.31 -16.04
CA ALA A 236 -7.62 18.85 -15.47
C ALA A 236 -8.82 19.68 -15.93
N LYS A 237 -8.69 21.01 -15.92
CA LYS A 237 -9.73 21.93 -16.42
C LYS A 237 -10.00 21.74 -17.92
N ALA A 238 -8.94 21.60 -18.72
CA ALA A 238 -9.06 21.42 -20.17
C ALA A 238 -9.77 20.11 -20.49
N GLU A 239 -9.37 19.00 -19.88
CA GLU A 239 -9.99 17.69 -20.06
C GLU A 239 -11.44 17.68 -19.55
N PHE A 240 -11.71 18.33 -18.40
CA PHE A 240 -13.07 18.46 -17.88
C PHE A 240 -13.97 19.26 -18.82
N ALA A 241 -13.48 20.32 -19.44
CA ALA A 241 -14.26 21.11 -20.40
C ALA A 241 -14.67 20.28 -21.64
N LYS A 242 -13.73 19.49 -22.19
CA LYS A 242 -14.02 18.54 -23.29
C LYS A 242 -15.07 17.53 -22.86
N ALA A 243 -14.84 16.87 -21.73
CA ALA A 243 -15.75 15.87 -21.18
C ALA A 243 -17.16 16.44 -20.95
N LYS A 244 -17.25 17.63 -20.32
CA LYS A 244 -18.51 18.26 -20.03
C LYS A 244 -19.32 18.55 -21.30
N SER A 245 -18.69 19.09 -22.33
CA SER A 245 -19.35 19.36 -23.62
C SER A 245 -19.89 18.08 -24.26
N ALA A 246 -19.07 17.01 -24.33
CA ALA A 246 -19.49 15.74 -24.91
C ALA A 246 -20.63 15.08 -24.10
N LEU A 247 -20.51 15.05 -22.78
CA LEU A 247 -21.51 14.43 -21.90
C LEU A 247 -22.85 15.18 -21.90
N GLN A 248 -22.83 16.54 -21.94
CA GLN A 248 -24.05 17.33 -22.08
C GLN A 248 -24.78 17.06 -23.40
N ALA A 249 -24.04 16.86 -24.49
CA ALA A 249 -24.62 16.47 -25.78
C ALA A 249 -25.31 15.08 -25.72
N GLU A 250 -24.86 14.22 -24.79
CA GLU A 250 -25.49 12.91 -24.51
C GLU A 250 -26.63 12.99 -23.47
N GLY A 251 -27.02 14.19 -23.04
CA GLY A 251 -28.08 14.42 -22.05
C GLY A 251 -27.66 14.18 -20.59
N VAL A 252 -26.36 14.14 -20.31
CA VAL A 252 -25.85 13.98 -18.92
C VAL A 252 -26.03 15.28 -18.15
N GLN A 253 -26.61 15.17 -16.96
CA GLN A 253 -26.78 16.29 -16.05
C GLN A 253 -25.60 16.45 -15.11
N PHE A 254 -25.21 17.67 -14.79
CA PHE A 254 -24.19 18.03 -13.83
C PHE A 254 -24.82 18.69 -12.60
N PRO A 255 -24.25 18.52 -11.40
CA PRO A 255 -22.97 17.85 -11.09
C PRO A 255 -23.04 16.32 -11.17
N ILE A 256 -21.88 15.69 -11.45
CA ILE A 256 -21.73 14.24 -11.39
C ILE A 256 -21.49 13.83 -9.94
N HIS A 257 -22.22 12.83 -9.48
CA HIS A 257 -22.05 12.21 -8.15
C HIS A 257 -21.13 10.99 -8.26
N LEU A 258 -19.89 11.11 -7.81
CA LEU A 258 -18.88 10.04 -7.82
C LEU A 258 -19.02 9.09 -6.62
#